data_6a119b9ba206463af387b36fb9c5c699
#
_entry.id   6a119b9ba206463af387b36fb9c5c699
#
_cell.length_a   1.000
_cell.length_b   1.000
_cell.length_c   1.000
_cell.angle_alpha   90.00
_cell.angle_beta   90.00
_cell.angle_gamma   90.00
#
_symmetry.space_group_name_H-M   'P 1'
#
loop_
_entity.id
_entity.type
_entity.pdbx_description
1 polymer ?
#
loop_
_entity_poly.entity_id
_entity_poly.type
_entity_poly.pdbx_seq_one_letter_code
_entity_poly.pdbx_strand_id
1 'polypeptide(L)'
;MRRIAIILSDGFEEIEAVTTIDILRRAGMTIDVLGLNETVVTGAHGLPIEADDKFDYFGALDYDGIVFVGGMKNAMNLANDNDVIKLINYYDDGKKLIAGICATPSVVFSKTDILENKNCTCYPSEELISNLKNGKYLDKCVVVCDNIITSQSPYTSMAFALSIAKYFGYDISSLQLELKGNV
;
A
#
# COMPACT_ATOMS: atom_id res chain seq x y z
N MET A 1 0.67 19.92 2.65
CA MET A 1 -0.25 18.75 2.75
C MET A 1 0.40 17.63 1.95
N ARG A 2 0.51 16.42 2.49
CA ARG A 2 1.11 15.29 1.77
C ARG A 2 0.13 14.70 0.78
N ARG A 3 0.62 14.33 -0.38
CA ARG A 3 -0.16 13.76 -1.48
C ARG A 3 0.29 12.34 -1.76
N ILE A 4 -0.63 11.37 -1.67
CA ILE A 4 -0.35 9.93 -1.79
C ILE A 4 -1.17 9.36 -2.94
N ALA A 5 -0.57 8.54 -3.78
CA ALA A 5 -1.28 7.72 -4.75
C ALA A 5 -1.53 6.32 -4.17
N ILE A 6 -2.76 5.84 -4.30
CA ILE A 6 -3.13 4.44 -4.05
C ILE A 6 -3.49 3.82 -5.39
N ILE A 7 -2.71 2.83 -5.84
CA ILE A 7 -2.91 2.20 -7.15
C ILE A 7 -3.71 0.91 -6.98
N LEU A 8 -4.85 0.85 -7.64
CA LEU A 8 -5.79 -0.28 -7.59
C LEU A 8 -5.95 -0.93 -8.96
N SER A 9 -6.15 -2.23 -8.94
CA SER A 9 -6.56 -3.03 -10.09
C SER A 9 -7.69 -3.96 -9.68
N ASP A 10 -8.37 -4.57 -10.61
CA ASP A 10 -9.38 -5.60 -10.33
C ASP A 10 -8.88 -6.67 -9.38
N GLY A 11 -9.71 -7.04 -8.42
CA GLY A 11 -9.42 -8.02 -7.39
C GLY A 11 -8.62 -7.44 -6.20
N PHE A 12 -8.63 -6.12 -6.01
CA PHE A 12 -8.11 -5.50 -4.78
C PHE A 12 -8.89 -5.96 -3.54
N GLU A 13 -8.22 -6.00 -2.39
CA GLU A 13 -8.88 -6.31 -1.11
C GLU A 13 -9.60 -5.06 -0.58
N GLU A 14 -10.92 -5.14 -0.47
CA GLU A 14 -11.79 -4.01 -0.15
C GLU A 14 -11.50 -3.41 1.23
N ILE A 15 -11.32 -4.26 2.24
CA ILE A 15 -11.03 -3.80 3.61
C ILE A 15 -9.73 -3.00 3.62
N GLU A 16 -8.71 -3.48 2.91
CA GLU A 16 -7.41 -2.82 2.85
C GLU A 16 -7.48 -1.48 2.12
N ALA A 17 -8.16 -1.43 0.98
CA ALA A 17 -8.28 -0.22 0.18
C ALA A 17 -9.11 0.84 0.91
N VAL A 18 -10.35 0.53 1.27
CA VAL A 18 -11.27 1.50 1.85
C VAL A 18 -10.78 2.01 3.19
N THR A 19 -10.28 1.12 4.07
CA THR A 19 -9.74 1.51 5.37
C THR A 19 -8.53 2.44 5.21
N THR A 20 -7.62 2.12 4.30
CA THR A 20 -6.42 2.94 4.08
C THR A 20 -6.78 4.31 3.53
N ILE A 21 -7.65 4.38 2.53
CA ILE A 21 -8.13 5.63 1.93
C ILE A 21 -8.80 6.51 2.98
N ASP A 22 -9.77 5.97 3.73
CA ASP A 22 -10.56 6.74 4.71
C ASP A 22 -9.67 7.28 5.82
N ILE A 23 -8.83 6.44 6.43
CA ILE A 23 -7.95 6.85 7.54
C ILE A 23 -6.96 7.93 7.10
N LEU A 24 -6.34 7.79 5.95
CA LEU A 24 -5.38 8.78 5.47
C LEU A 24 -6.05 10.11 5.11
N ARG A 25 -7.24 10.08 4.53
CA ARG A 25 -8.06 11.29 4.29
C ARG A 25 -8.48 11.97 5.60
N ARG A 26 -8.89 11.20 6.62
CA ARG A 26 -9.18 11.73 7.98
C ARG A 26 -7.95 12.33 8.64
N ALA A 27 -6.78 11.79 8.41
CA ALA A 27 -5.51 12.36 8.89
C ALA A 27 -5.16 13.71 8.21
N GLY A 28 -5.91 14.15 7.21
CA GLY A 28 -5.70 15.41 6.49
C GLY A 28 -4.72 15.28 5.32
N MET A 29 -4.49 14.09 4.81
CA MET A 29 -3.67 13.85 3.62
C MET A 29 -4.53 13.92 2.34
N THR A 30 -3.95 14.33 1.24
CA THR A 30 -4.58 14.23 -0.08
C THR A 30 -4.32 12.83 -0.63
N ILE A 31 -5.38 12.08 -0.88
CA ILE A 31 -5.31 10.72 -1.40
C ILE A 31 -5.98 10.67 -2.76
N ASP A 32 -5.22 10.35 -3.78
CA ASP A 32 -5.70 10.06 -5.12
C ASP A 32 -5.67 8.55 -5.35
N VAL A 33 -6.81 8.00 -5.69
CA VAL A 33 -6.96 6.59 -6.07
C VAL A 33 -6.77 6.50 -7.58
N LEU A 34 -5.83 5.68 -8.02
CA LEU A 34 -5.51 5.50 -9.43
C LEU A 34 -5.85 4.07 -9.85
N GLY A 35 -6.73 3.94 -10.83
CA GLY A 35 -7.05 2.65 -11.42
C GLY A 35 -5.99 2.21 -12.43
N LEU A 36 -5.42 1.03 -12.31
CA LEU A 36 -4.30 0.57 -13.15
C LEU A 36 -4.60 0.64 -14.65
N ASN A 37 -5.74 0.11 -15.06
CA ASN A 37 -6.14 0.05 -16.48
C ASN A 37 -7.38 0.87 -16.77
N GLU A 38 -8.30 0.95 -15.80
CA GLU A 38 -9.60 1.60 -15.91
C GLU A 38 -9.89 2.39 -14.64
N THR A 39 -10.72 3.42 -14.73
CA THR A 39 -11.12 4.20 -13.56
C THR A 39 -12.11 3.44 -12.67
N VAL A 40 -12.92 2.55 -13.21
CA VAL A 40 -13.79 1.67 -12.40
C VAL A 40 -13.10 0.34 -12.22
N VAL A 41 -12.75 0.02 -10.98
CA VAL A 41 -12.10 -1.23 -10.59
C VAL A 41 -12.97 -2.00 -9.60
N THR A 42 -13.00 -3.32 -9.72
CA THR A 42 -13.85 -4.18 -8.88
C THR A 42 -13.00 -4.98 -7.90
N GLY A 43 -13.32 -4.90 -6.62
CA GLY A 43 -12.65 -5.62 -5.55
C GLY A 43 -12.83 -7.14 -5.61
N ALA A 44 -12.09 -7.85 -4.78
CA ALA A 44 -12.09 -9.31 -4.73
C ALA A 44 -13.45 -9.90 -4.31
N HIS A 45 -14.25 -9.13 -3.57
CA HIS A 45 -15.59 -9.51 -3.10
C HIS A 45 -16.71 -8.77 -3.82
N GLY A 46 -16.40 -8.12 -4.94
CA GLY A 46 -17.37 -7.53 -5.85
C GLY A 46 -17.76 -6.08 -5.59
N LEU A 47 -17.08 -5.37 -4.69
CA LEU A 47 -17.30 -3.94 -4.48
C LEU A 47 -16.62 -3.12 -5.60
N PRO A 48 -17.37 -2.39 -6.46
CA PRO A 48 -16.76 -1.49 -7.41
C PRO A 48 -16.31 -0.19 -6.71
N ILE A 49 -15.14 0.32 -7.09
CA ILE A 49 -14.65 1.65 -6.73
C ILE A 49 -14.41 2.42 -8.02
N GLU A 50 -14.91 3.66 -8.07
CA GLU A 50 -14.53 4.62 -9.09
C GLU A 50 -13.28 5.37 -8.58
N ALA A 51 -12.16 5.13 -9.24
CA ALA A 51 -10.90 5.80 -8.96
C ALA A 51 -10.95 7.27 -9.39
N ASP A 52 -10.14 8.09 -8.74
CA ASP A 52 -10.07 9.53 -9.05
C ASP A 52 -9.49 9.77 -10.45
N ASP A 53 -8.58 8.89 -10.91
CA ASP A 53 -8.03 8.92 -12.28
C ASP A 53 -7.51 7.52 -12.67
N LYS A 54 -7.10 7.41 -13.93
CA LYS A 54 -6.38 6.26 -14.45
C LYS A 54 -4.89 6.41 -14.14
N PHE A 55 -4.24 5.30 -13.79
CA PHE A 55 -2.81 5.28 -13.56
C PHE A 55 -2.05 5.72 -14.82
N ASP A 56 -1.18 6.71 -14.65
CA ASP A 56 -0.19 7.14 -15.60
C ASP A 56 1.17 7.28 -14.90
N TYR A 57 2.20 6.69 -15.48
CA TYR A 57 3.54 6.67 -14.90
C TYR A 57 4.07 8.08 -14.61
N PHE A 58 3.97 8.99 -15.56
CA PHE A 58 4.53 10.34 -15.43
C PHE A 58 3.75 11.17 -14.41
N GLY A 59 2.42 11.06 -14.42
CA GLY A 59 1.56 11.71 -13.42
C GLY A 59 1.82 11.18 -12.00
N ALA A 60 2.22 9.92 -11.89
CA ALA A 60 2.50 9.29 -10.60
C ALA A 60 3.88 9.65 -10.00
N LEU A 61 4.75 10.37 -10.70
CA LEU A 61 6.07 10.76 -10.18
C LEU A 61 6.03 11.86 -9.11
N ASP A 62 4.95 12.65 -9.06
CA ASP A 62 4.88 13.88 -8.24
C ASP A 62 4.25 13.66 -6.84
N TYR A 63 3.86 12.44 -6.48
CA TYR A 63 3.36 12.16 -5.13
C TYR A 63 4.49 12.07 -4.10
N ASP A 64 4.15 12.28 -2.83
CA ASP A 64 5.07 12.09 -1.69
C ASP A 64 5.27 10.62 -1.35
N GLY A 65 4.32 9.75 -1.74
CA GLY A 65 4.36 8.32 -1.52
C GLY A 65 3.37 7.56 -2.39
N ILE A 66 3.61 6.27 -2.53
CA ILE A 66 2.76 5.32 -3.23
C ILE A 66 2.36 4.18 -2.31
N VAL A 67 1.10 3.75 -2.43
CA VAL A 67 0.52 2.70 -1.60
C VAL A 67 -0.11 1.64 -2.49
N PHE A 68 0.13 0.39 -2.16
CA PHE A 68 -0.41 -0.77 -2.84
C PHE A 68 -1.12 -1.68 -1.83
N VAL A 69 -2.38 -1.97 -2.08
CA VAL A 69 -3.15 -2.91 -1.28
C VAL A 69 -3.03 -4.33 -1.84
N GLY A 70 -3.46 -5.30 -1.06
CA GLY A 70 -3.46 -6.69 -1.45
C GLY A 70 -4.68 -7.08 -2.30
N GLY A 71 -5.10 -8.32 -2.10
CA GLY A 71 -5.89 -9.04 -3.07
C GLY A 71 -4.97 -9.69 -4.11
N MET A 72 -4.96 -11.02 -4.19
CA MET A 72 -3.97 -11.74 -5.01
C MET A 72 -4.03 -11.32 -6.50
N LYS A 73 -5.25 -11.21 -7.06
CA LYS A 73 -5.43 -10.79 -8.46
C LYS A 73 -4.89 -9.36 -8.70
N ASN A 74 -5.20 -8.43 -7.79
CA ASN A 74 -4.67 -7.06 -7.83
C ASN A 74 -3.14 -7.07 -7.79
N ALA A 75 -2.55 -7.77 -6.83
CA ALA A 75 -1.10 -7.85 -6.68
C ALA A 75 -0.42 -8.46 -7.93
N MET A 76 -1.02 -9.48 -8.54
CA MET A 76 -0.52 -10.07 -9.79
C MET A 76 -0.59 -9.08 -10.97
N ASN A 77 -1.68 -8.33 -11.10
CA ASN A 77 -1.83 -7.32 -12.15
C ASN A 77 -0.77 -6.22 -11.98
N LEU A 78 -0.59 -5.70 -10.77
CA LEU A 78 0.43 -4.70 -10.45
C LEU A 78 1.86 -5.22 -10.71
N ALA A 79 2.14 -6.46 -10.33
CA ALA A 79 3.46 -7.07 -10.53
C ALA A 79 3.81 -7.33 -12.00
N ASN A 80 2.81 -7.45 -12.87
CA ASN A 80 2.97 -7.65 -14.30
C ASN A 80 3.00 -6.34 -15.10
N ASP A 81 2.77 -5.20 -14.46
CA ASP A 81 2.84 -3.90 -15.09
C ASP A 81 4.25 -3.30 -14.94
N ASN A 82 4.93 -3.08 -16.08
CA ASN A 82 6.29 -2.58 -16.10
C ASN A 82 6.41 -1.14 -15.56
N ASP A 83 5.39 -0.32 -15.73
CA ASP A 83 5.43 1.07 -15.29
C ASP A 83 5.21 1.16 -13.77
N VAL A 84 4.43 0.26 -13.18
CA VAL A 84 4.36 0.08 -11.72
C VAL A 84 5.73 -0.31 -11.15
N ILE A 85 6.42 -1.27 -11.77
CA ILE A 85 7.75 -1.70 -11.30
C ILE A 85 8.79 -0.58 -11.42
N LYS A 86 8.79 0.17 -12.53
CA LYS A 86 9.65 1.35 -12.68
C LYS A 86 9.34 2.42 -11.64
N LEU A 87 8.05 2.66 -11.37
CA LEU A 87 7.61 3.64 -10.37
C LEU A 87 8.13 3.29 -8.98
N ILE A 88 8.03 2.03 -8.57
CA ILE A 88 8.54 1.55 -7.29
C ILE A 88 10.05 1.83 -7.17
N ASN A 89 10.84 1.49 -8.19
CA ASN A 89 12.28 1.77 -8.19
C ASN A 89 12.57 3.28 -8.12
N TYR A 90 11.86 4.10 -8.89
CA TYR A 90 11.99 5.57 -8.84
C TYR A 90 11.74 6.13 -7.42
N TYR A 91 10.74 5.60 -6.72
CA TYR A 91 10.42 6.02 -5.36
C TYR A 91 11.48 5.56 -4.35
N ASP A 92 12.04 4.36 -4.50
CA ASP A 92 13.12 3.89 -3.63
C ASP A 92 14.41 4.68 -3.84
N ASP A 93 14.78 4.97 -5.07
CA ASP A 93 15.93 5.83 -5.41
C ASP A 93 15.79 7.23 -4.80
N GLY A 94 14.59 7.81 -4.89
CA GLY A 94 14.24 9.10 -4.33
C GLY A 94 13.98 9.11 -2.82
N LYS A 95 14.04 7.96 -2.14
CA LYS A 95 13.68 7.77 -0.72
C LYS A 95 12.29 8.30 -0.38
N LYS A 96 11.37 8.27 -1.34
CA LYS A 96 9.96 8.55 -1.15
C LYS A 96 9.25 7.32 -0.55
N LEU A 97 8.12 7.53 0.12
CA LEU A 97 7.39 6.42 0.75
C LEU A 97 6.89 5.40 -0.28
N ILE A 98 7.14 4.14 0.03
CA ILE A 98 6.54 2.97 -0.62
C ILE A 98 5.85 2.13 0.45
N ALA A 99 4.56 1.91 0.33
CA ALA A 99 3.83 1.11 1.30
C ALA A 99 3.05 -0.02 0.63
N GLY A 100 3.08 -1.21 1.23
CA GLY A 100 2.37 -2.38 0.71
C GLY A 100 1.84 -3.29 1.80
N ILE A 101 0.66 -3.85 1.58
CA ILE A 101 0.01 -4.74 2.54
C ILE A 101 -0.36 -6.09 1.92
N CYS A 102 -0.47 -7.12 2.74
CA CYS A 102 -0.98 -8.45 2.41
C CYS A 102 -0.08 -9.19 1.38
N ALA A 103 -0.59 -9.49 0.20
CA ALA A 103 0.18 -10.16 -0.85
C ALA A 103 1.22 -9.25 -1.52
N THR A 104 1.02 -7.94 -1.47
CA THR A 104 1.83 -6.96 -2.21
C THR A 104 3.34 -7.05 -1.94
N PRO A 105 3.83 -7.12 -0.68
CA PRO A 105 5.27 -7.22 -0.45
C PRO A 105 5.91 -8.43 -1.12
N SER A 106 5.22 -9.56 -1.15
CA SER A 106 5.71 -10.81 -1.72
C SER A 106 5.55 -10.92 -3.22
N VAL A 107 4.48 -10.34 -3.78
CA VAL A 107 4.14 -10.51 -5.19
C VAL A 107 4.66 -9.34 -6.03
N VAL A 108 4.51 -8.10 -5.53
CA VAL A 108 4.89 -6.89 -6.27
C VAL A 108 6.31 -6.45 -5.92
N PHE A 109 6.62 -6.24 -4.63
CA PHE A 109 7.93 -5.70 -4.24
C PHE A 109 9.06 -6.69 -4.50
N SER A 110 8.79 -7.99 -4.50
CA SER A 110 9.76 -9.01 -4.91
C SER A 110 10.11 -9.01 -6.40
N LYS A 111 9.45 -8.21 -7.23
CA LYS A 111 9.88 -7.95 -8.62
C LYS A 111 10.98 -6.90 -8.71
N THR A 112 11.30 -6.26 -7.59
CA THR A 112 12.35 -5.26 -7.41
C THR A 112 13.34 -5.71 -6.34
N ASP A 113 14.36 -4.93 -6.06
CA ASP A 113 15.32 -5.19 -4.98
C ASP A 113 15.09 -4.32 -3.74
N ILE A 114 13.93 -3.63 -3.66
CA ILE A 114 13.66 -2.65 -2.56
C ILE A 114 13.62 -3.29 -1.17
N LEU A 115 13.31 -4.59 -1.07
CA LEU A 115 13.30 -5.33 0.19
C LEU A 115 14.65 -5.97 0.53
N GLU A 116 15.66 -5.85 -0.31
CA GLU A 116 16.95 -6.51 -0.10
C GLU A 116 17.58 -6.08 1.24
N ASN A 117 17.86 -7.07 2.09
CA ASN A 117 18.43 -6.90 3.44
C ASN A 117 17.56 -6.07 4.43
N LYS A 118 16.34 -5.68 4.07
CA LYS A 118 15.44 -4.90 4.90
C LYS A 118 14.46 -5.79 5.69
N ASN A 119 14.12 -5.34 6.89
CA ASN A 119 13.02 -5.93 7.65
C ASN A 119 11.69 -5.63 6.96
N CYS A 120 10.85 -6.65 6.81
CA CYS A 120 9.55 -6.53 6.15
C CYS A 120 8.56 -7.56 6.69
N THR A 121 7.31 -7.41 6.32
CA THR A 121 6.25 -8.41 6.57
C THR A 121 5.34 -8.53 5.34
N CYS A 122 4.54 -9.58 5.29
CA CYS A 122 3.54 -9.82 4.25
C CYS A 122 2.43 -10.68 4.83
N TYR A 123 1.45 -11.06 4.03
CA TYR A 123 0.45 -12.03 4.45
C TYR A 123 1.13 -13.33 4.93
N PRO A 124 0.81 -13.83 6.16
CA PRO A 124 1.58 -14.85 6.85
C PRO A 124 1.27 -16.28 6.35
N SER A 125 1.51 -16.53 5.06
CA SER A 125 1.52 -17.88 4.49
C SER A 125 2.95 -18.31 4.13
N GLU A 126 3.25 -19.58 4.22
CA GLU A 126 4.59 -20.12 3.87
C GLU A 126 5.01 -19.72 2.45
N GLU A 127 4.07 -19.80 1.49
CA GLU A 127 4.30 -19.43 0.10
C GLU A 127 4.72 -17.97 -0.02
N LEU A 128 3.93 -17.04 0.55
CA LEU A 128 4.21 -15.61 0.41
C LEU A 128 5.46 -15.19 1.20
N ILE A 129 5.71 -15.78 2.36
CA ILE A 129 6.94 -15.53 3.11
C ILE A 129 8.17 -15.98 2.31
N SER A 130 8.12 -17.14 1.67
CA SER A 130 9.22 -17.67 0.87
C SER A 130 9.52 -16.81 -0.38
N ASN A 131 8.53 -16.06 -0.87
CA ASN A 131 8.67 -15.20 -2.03
C ASN A 131 9.28 -13.82 -1.73
N LEU A 132 9.53 -13.46 -0.45
CA LEU A 132 10.11 -12.16 -0.08
C LEU A 132 11.58 -11.98 -0.54
N LYS A 133 12.10 -12.91 -1.33
CA LYS A 133 13.50 -12.92 -1.79
C LYS A 133 14.48 -12.70 -0.62
N ASN A 134 15.25 -11.62 -0.68
CA ASN A 134 16.26 -11.25 0.30
C ASN A 134 15.71 -10.37 1.45
N GLY A 135 14.41 -10.19 1.54
CA GLY A 135 13.74 -9.49 2.64
C GLY A 135 13.79 -10.32 3.93
N LYS A 136 13.97 -9.66 5.06
CA LYS A 136 13.97 -10.29 6.40
C LYS A 136 12.55 -10.26 6.96
N TYR A 137 11.83 -11.36 6.82
CA TYR A 137 10.46 -11.48 7.36
C TYR A 137 10.42 -11.29 8.87
N LEU A 138 9.51 -10.45 9.32
CA LEU A 138 9.14 -10.31 10.73
C LEU A 138 7.65 -10.60 10.87
N ASP A 139 7.28 -11.46 11.81
CA ASP A 139 5.89 -11.71 12.18
C ASP A 139 5.35 -10.55 13.04
N LYS A 140 5.02 -9.44 12.35
CA LYS A 140 4.48 -8.21 12.94
C LYS A 140 3.39 -7.65 12.05
N CYS A 141 2.34 -7.10 12.68
CA CYS A 141 1.24 -6.45 11.95
C CYS A 141 1.70 -5.41 10.94
N VAL A 142 2.68 -4.58 11.32
CA VAL A 142 3.29 -3.56 10.46
C VAL A 142 4.80 -3.51 10.72
N VAL A 143 5.57 -3.37 9.66
CA VAL A 143 7.02 -3.14 9.70
C VAL A 143 7.32 -1.86 8.93
N VAL A 144 8.01 -0.93 9.59
CA VAL A 144 8.55 0.29 8.97
C VAL A 144 10.06 0.12 8.89
N CYS A 145 10.61 0.21 7.70
CA CYS A 145 12.03 0.12 7.45
C CYS A 145 12.43 1.16 6.41
N ASP A 146 13.15 2.19 6.83
CA ASP A 146 13.50 3.35 6.01
C ASP A 146 12.25 4.02 5.39
N ASN A 147 12.20 4.08 4.06
CA ASN A 147 11.08 4.61 3.28
C ASN A 147 10.02 3.54 2.91
N ILE A 148 10.11 2.34 3.46
CA ILE A 148 9.23 1.23 3.13
C ILE A 148 8.36 0.86 4.34
N ILE A 149 7.05 0.74 4.12
CA ILE A 149 6.11 0.24 5.11
C ILE A 149 5.43 -1.01 4.55
N THR A 150 5.50 -2.11 5.29
CA THR A 150 4.82 -3.36 4.94
C THR A 150 3.86 -3.78 6.02
N SER A 151 2.77 -4.45 5.67
CA SER A 151 1.75 -4.94 6.60
C SER A 151 1.19 -6.30 6.18
N GLN A 152 0.55 -7.01 7.12
CA GLN A 152 0.24 -8.43 6.92
C GLN A 152 -1.07 -8.72 6.17
N SER A 153 -2.19 -8.09 6.55
CA SER A 153 -3.50 -8.62 6.14
C SER A 153 -4.63 -7.59 6.27
N PRO A 154 -5.84 -7.89 5.80
CA PRO A 154 -7.01 -7.03 5.99
C PRO A 154 -7.22 -6.63 7.47
N TYR A 155 -6.96 -7.53 8.41
CA TYR A 155 -7.06 -7.25 9.84
C TYR A 155 -6.10 -6.15 10.31
N THR A 156 -4.98 -5.94 9.63
CA THR A 156 -3.96 -4.95 10.01
C THR A 156 -4.08 -3.63 9.25
N SER A 157 -5.10 -3.44 8.42
CA SER A 157 -5.29 -2.27 7.55
C SER A 157 -5.32 -0.95 8.31
N MET A 158 -5.98 -0.91 9.47
CA MET A 158 -6.01 0.29 10.32
C MET A 158 -4.61 0.65 10.84
N ALA A 159 -3.88 -0.33 11.36
CA ALA A 159 -2.51 -0.12 11.85
C ALA A 159 -1.56 0.31 10.72
N PHE A 160 -1.75 -0.26 9.51
CA PHE A 160 -1.03 0.11 8.30
C PHE A 160 -1.24 1.58 7.93
N ALA A 161 -2.50 2.01 7.79
CA ALA A 161 -2.85 3.39 7.46
C ALA A 161 -2.35 4.40 8.52
N LEU A 162 -2.52 4.11 9.81
CA LEU A 162 -2.00 4.93 10.89
C LEU A 162 -0.46 5.02 10.87
N SER A 163 0.23 3.95 10.49
CA SER A 163 1.69 3.95 10.35
C SER A 163 2.17 4.85 9.20
N ILE A 164 1.44 4.88 8.10
CA ILE A 164 1.69 5.80 6.97
C ILE A 164 1.50 7.25 7.41
N ALA A 165 0.38 7.57 8.09
CA ALA A 165 0.13 8.91 8.60
C ALA A 165 1.23 9.35 9.57
N LYS A 166 1.63 8.47 10.50
CA LYS A 166 2.71 8.72 11.45
C LYS A 166 4.06 8.94 10.77
N TYR A 167 4.37 8.19 9.70
CA TYR A 167 5.61 8.35 8.93
C TYR A 167 5.76 9.78 8.40
N PHE A 168 4.68 10.40 7.99
CA PHE A 168 4.66 11.79 7.53
C PHE A 168 4.50 12.82 8.66
N GLY A 169 4.51 12.41 9.92
CA GLY A 169 4.45 13.30 11.08
C GLY A 169 3.05 13.79 11.46
N TYR A 170 1.98 13.15 10.96
CA TYR A 170 0.62 13.49 11.37
C TYR A 170 0.33 12.98 12.79
N ASP A 171 -0.43 13.76 13.55
CA ASP A 171 -0.90 13.33 14.87
C ASP A 171 -2.00 12.27 14.73
N ILE A 172 -1.62 11.04 15.05
CA ILE A 172 -2.54 9.91 15.02
C ILE A 172 -3.33 9.72 16.32
N SER A 173 -2.97 10.43 17.39
CA SER A 173 -3.58 10.21 18.70
C SER A 173 -5.04 10.71 18.71
N SER A 174 -5.29 11.90 18.20
CA SER A 174 -6.63 12.45 18.03
C SER A 174 -7.48 11.60 17.09
N LEU A 175 -6.90 11.15 15.98
CA LEU A 175 -7.56 10.28 15.01
C LEU A 175 -7.93 8.93 15.63
N GLN A 176 -7.03 8.33 16.42
CA GLN A 176 -7.35 7.08 17.13
C GLN A 176 -8.47 7.23 18.15
N LEU A 177 -8.56 8.38 18.85
CA LEU A 177 -9.67 8.67 19.76
C LEU A 177 -11.00 8.83 19.00
N GLU A 178 -10.98 9.54 17.89
CA GLU A 178 -12.16 9.68 17.03
C GLU A 178 -12.65 8.31 16.53
N LEU A 179 -11.76 7.48 16.04
CA LEU A 179 -12.09 6.15 15.50
C LEU A 179 -12.57 5.16 16.58
N LYS A 180 -12.13 5.30 17.83
CA LYS A 180 -12.59 4.47 18.94
C LYS A 180 -13.99 4.83 19.40
N GLY A 181 -14.44 6.06 19.17
CA GLY A 181 -15.67 6.55 19.76
C GLY A 181 -15.62 6.57 21.29
N ASN A 182 -16.79 6.68 21.91
CA ASN A 182 -16.95 6.59 23.36
C ASN A 182 -17.23 5.11 23.76
N VAL A 183 -16.20 4.24 23.58
CA VAL A 183 -16.29 2.85 24.07
C VAL A 183 -15.78 2.79 25.48
#